data_63db03b13e26c07a437befb3b316e1ec
#
_entry.id   63db03b13e26c07a437befb3b316e1ec
#
_cell.length_a   1.000
_cell.length_b   1.000
_cell.length_c   1.000
_cell.angle_alpha   90.00
_cell.angle_beta   90.00
_cell.angle_gamma   90.00
#
_symmetry.space_group_name_H-M   'P 1'
#
loop_
_entity.id
_entity.type
_entity.pdbx_description
1 polymer ?
#
loop_
_entity_poly.entity_id
_entity_poly.type
_entity_poly.pdbx_seq_one_letter_code
_entity_poly.pdbx_strand_id
1 'polypeptide(L)'
;MAAILEAKSLQKIYTTRFGGNQVQALSNVSFSVEQGEYVAIMGESGSGKTTLLNILAALDKPTSGEVLLDGRSLSTVKEKEIAAFRRDNLGFVFQDFNLLDTFNLQDNIFLPLVLAGKGYKEMSQRLQPIAKKLGITELLAKYPYEVSGGQKQRAAVARALITNPKLVLADEPTGALDSRSTDGLLRIFNDINRDGQTIL
;
A
#
# COMPACT_ATOMS: atom_id res chain seq x y z
N MET A 1 -16.34 0.14 16.48
CA MET A 1 -16.03 1.10 15.37
C MET A 1 -16.46 0.43 14.06
N ALA A 2 -16.59 1.15 12.96
CA ALA A 2 -17.01 0.53 11.70
C ALA A 2 -15.78 -0.11 11.02
N ALA A 3 -15.95 -1.31 10.46
CA ALA A 3 -14.93 -1.97 9.68
C ALA A 3 -14.64 -1.18 8.40
N ILE A 4 -13.38 -0.80 8.18
CA ILE A 4 -12.94 -0.17 6.95
C ILE A 4 -12.62 -1.19 5.85
N LEU A 5 -12.17 -2.38 6.26
CA LEU A 5 -11.86 -3.50 5.38
C LEU A 5 -12.51 -4.76 5.94
N GLU A 6 -13.18 -5.53 5.07
CA GLU A 6 -13.69 -6.84 5.40
C GLU A 6 -13.27 -7.85 4.32
N ALA A 7 -12.66 -8.93 4.74
CA ALA A 7 -12.38 -10.10 3.91
C ALA A 7 -13.33 -11.23 4.33
N LYS A 8 -14.09 -11.78 3.39
CA LYS A 8 -15.11 -12.82 3.67
C LYS A 8 -14.82 -14.07 2.87
N SER A 9 -14.44 -15.14 3.56
CA SER A 9 -14.21 -16.48 2.99
C SER A 9 -13.37 -16.48 1.72
N LEU A 10 -12.28 -15.69 1.71
CA LEU A 10 -11.42 -15.56 0.54
C LEU A 10 -10.72 -16.86 0.21
N GLN A 11 -10.83 -17.28 -1.03
CA GLN A 11 -10.05 -18.36 -1.61
C GLN A 11 -9.31 -17.87 -2.85
N LYS A 12 -8.10 -18.35 -3.06
CA LYS A 12 -7.34 -18.12 -4.27
C LYS A 12 -6.66 -19.39 -4.73
N ILE A 13 -6.99 -19.83 -5.93
CA ILE A 13 -6.39 -20.98 -6.61
C ILE A 13 -5.78 -20.47 -7.91
N TYR A 14 -4.49 -20.67 -8.09
CA TYR A 14 -3.79 -20.44 -9.34
C TYR A 14 -3.75 -21.74 -10.13
N THR A 15 -4.10 -21.67 -11.40
CA THR A 15 -4.03 -22.81 -12.34
C THR A 15 -2.98 -22.50 -13.41
N THR A 16 -2.08 -23.44 -13.69
CA THR A 16 -1.10 -23.27 -14.76
C THR A 16 -1.78 -23.29 -16.13
N ARG A 17 -1.23 -22.53 -17.10
CA ARG A 17 -1.80 -22.33 -18.46
C ARG A 17 -2.14 -23.60 -19.21
N PHE A 18 -1.57 -24.74 -18.87
CA PHE A 18 -1.72 -26.03 -19.57
C PHE A 18 -2.53 -27.05 -18.77
N GLY A 19 -3.41 -26.60 -17.84
CA GLY A 19 -4.35 -27.51 -17.16
C GLY A 19 -3.72 -28.51 -16.17
N GLY A 20 -2.48 -28.24 -15.74
CA GLY A 20 -1.73 -29.13 -14.87
C GLY A 20 -2.03 -28.89 -13.38
N ASN A 21 -1.05 -28.44 -12.65
CA ASN A 21 -1.14 -28.29 -11.18
C ASN A 21 -1.93 -27.06 -10.77
N GLN A 22 -2.85 -27.26 -9.82
CA GLN A 22 -3.49 -26.17 -9.09
C GLN A 22 -2.70 -25.89 -7.81
N VAL A 23 -2.47 -24.61 -7.52
CA VAL A 23 -1.84 -24.14 -6.29
C VAL A 23 -2.85 -23.29 -5.53
N GLN A 24 -3.28 -23.78 -4.38
CA GLN A 24 -4.15 -23.03 -3.48
C GLN A 24 -3.29 -22.06 -2.67
N ALA A 25 -3.37 -20.78 -2.99
CA ALA A 25 -2.63 -19.73 -2.29
C ALA A 25 -3.38 -19.19 -1.06
N LEU A 26 -4.72 -19.18 -1.10
CA LEU A 26 -5.56 -18.80 0.04
C LEU A 26 -6.69 -19.82 0.23
N SER A 27 -6.97 -20.15 1.50
CA SER A 27 -8.03 -21.10 1.87
C SER A 27 -8.92 -20.49 2.96
N ASN A 28 -10.12 -20.06 2.55
CA ASN A 28 -11.18 -19.57 3.46
C ASN A 28 -10.72 -18.50 4.46
N VAL A 29 -10.01 -17.47 4.00
CA VAL A 29 -9.51 -16.40 4.86
C VAL A 29 -10.61 -15.38 5.13
N SER A 30 -10.91 -15.13 6.42
CA SER A 30 -11.90 -14.12 6.84
C SER A 30 -11.35 -13.30 7.99
N PHE A 31 -11.43 -11.98 7.87
CA PHE A 31 -11.10 -11.03 8.93
C PHE A 31 -11.65 -9.64 8.60
N SER A 32 -11.63 -8.76 9.57
CA SER A 32 -11.96 -7.34 9.39
C SER A 32 -10.89 -6.46 10.02
N VAL A 33 -10.77 -5.24 9.50
CA VAL A 33 -9.91 -4.17 10.04
C VAL A 33 -10.80 -2.97 10.31
N GLU A 34 -10.74 -2.43 11.51
CA GLU A 34 -11.48 -1.22 11.88
C GLU A 34 -10.73 0.04 11.45
N GLN A 35 -11.45 1.13 11.32
CA GLN A 35 -10.84 2.42 10.99
C GLN A 35 -9.87 2.85 12.10
N GLY A 36 -8.64 3.22 11.72
CA GLY A 36 -7.57 3.61 12.64
C GLY A 36 -6.81 2.42 13.26
N GLU A 37 -7.11 1.19 12.88
CA GLU A 37 -6.33 0.02 13.33
C GLU A 37 -4.97 -0.06 12.64
N TYR A 38 -3.99 -0.61 13.37
CA TYR A 38 -2.70 -1.05 12.82
C TYR A 38 -2.60 -2.57 12.98
N VAL A 39 -2.78 -3.28 11.88
CA VAL A 39 -2.83 -4.75 11.85
C VAL A 39 -1.61 -5.31 11.17
N ALA A 40 -1.02 -6.37 11.72
CA ALA A 40 0.05 -7.12 11.09
C ALA A 40 -0.40 -8.54 10.73
N ILE A 41 -0.22 -8.92 9.46
CA ILE A 41 -0.41 -10.30 8.99
C ILE A 41 0.94 -11.00 9.02
N MET A 42 1.02 -12.07 9.82
CA MET A 42 2.24 -12.86 10.00
C MET A 42 2.08 -14.25 9.42
N GLY A 43 3.17 -14.83 8.96
CA GLY A 43 3.22 -16.19 8.43
C GLY A 43 4.53 -16.48 7.71
N GLU A 44 4.81 -17.76 7.48
CA GLU A 44 6.00 -18.22 6.77
C GLU A 44 6.07 -17.70 5.32
N SER A 45 7.25 -17.76 4.71
CA SER A 45 7.39 -17.47 3.28
C SER A 45 6.52 -18.44 2.47
N GLY A 46 5.81 -17.93 1.48
CA GLY A 46 4.88 -18.73 0.66
C GLY A 46 3.50 -18.99 1.30
N SER A 47 3.19 -18.46 2.49
CA SER A 47 1.87 -18.63 3.13
C SER A 47 0.74 -17.83 2.48
N GLY A 48 1.00 -17.08 1.40
CA GLY A 48 -0.02 -16.34 0.66
C GLY A 48 -0.21 -14.88 1.09
N LYS A 49 0.67 -14.29 1.93
CA LYS A 49 0.57 -12.90 2.39
C LYS A 49 0.49 -11.90 1.23
N THR A 50 1.44 -11.96 0.31
CA THR A 50 1.46 -11.09 -0.89
C THR A 50 0.23 -11.31 -1.78
N THR A 51 -0.24 -12.58 -1.93
CA THR A 51 -1.47 -12.89 -2.65
C THR A 51 -2.69 -12.22 -1.99
N LEU A 52 -2.78 -12.31 -0.66
CA LEU A 52 -3.84 -11.67 0.10
C LEU A 52 -3.80 -10.15 -0.08
N LEU A 53 -2.64 -9.52 0.11
CA LEU A 53 -2.48 -8.07 -0.08
C LEU A 53 -2.84 -7.63 -1.51
N ASN A 54 -2.46 -8.39 -2.54
CA ASN A 54 -2.84 -8.09 -3.93
C ASN A 54 -4.36 -8.13 -4.14
N ILE A 55 -5.05 -9.08 -3.52
CA ILE A 55 -6.51 -9.16 -3.58
C ILE A 55 -7.15 -7.96 -2.84
N LEU A 56 -6.67 -7.63 -1.64
CA LEU A 56 -7.15 -6.48 -0.86
C LEU A 56 -6.88 -5.16 -1.58
N ALA A 57 -5.80 -5.09 -2.35
CA ALA A 57 -5.44 -3.94 -3.17
C ALA A 57 -6.21 -3.87 -4.51
N ALA A 58 -7.10 -4.83 -4.79
CA ALA A 58 -7.75 -4.97 -6.09
C ALA A 58 -6.76 -5.05 -7.27
N LEU A 59 -5.56 -5.61 -7.04
CA LEU A 59 -4.56 -5.95 -8.06
C LEU A 59 -4.80 -7.35 -8.63
N ASP A 60 -5.41 -8.23 -7.83
CA ASP A 60 -5.84 -9.57 -8.23
C ASP A 60 -7.28 -9.83 -7.75
N LYS A 61 -7.94 -10.82 -8.34
CA LYS A 61 -9.30 -11.21 -7.96
C LYS A 61 -9.27 -12.53 -7.19
N PRO A 62 -10.06 -12.70 -6.12
CA PRO A 62 -10.18 -13.99 -5.46
C PRO A 62 -10.88 -14.99 -6.38
N THR A 63 -10.63 -16.29 -6.20
CA THR A 63 -11.39 -17.36 -6.88
C THR A 63 -12.81 -17.45 -6.32
N SER A 64 -12.97 -17.26 -5.01
CA SER A 64 -14.25 -17.12 -4.33
C SER A 64 -14.10 -16.27 -3.07
N GLY A 65 -15.21 -15.86 -2.49
CA GLY A 65 -15.25 -14.94 -1.38
C GLY A 65 -15.34 -13.48 -1.83
N GLU A 66 -15.30 -12.56 -0.88
CA GLU A 66 -15.54 -11.14 -1.13
C GLU A 66 -14.64 -10.26 -0.28
N VAL A 67 -14.22 -9.12 -0.85
CA VAL A 67 -13.57 -8.03 -0.13
C VAL A 67 -14.46 -6.79 -0.19
N LEU A 68 -14.71 -6.19 0.97
CA LEU A 68 -15.35 -4.89 1.07
C LEU A 68 -14.36 -3.86 1.60
N LEU A 69 -14.33 -2.69 0.98
CA LEU A 69 -13.62 -1.51 1.46
C LEU A 69 -14.64 -0.41 1.72
N ASP A 70 -14.71 0.03 2.97
CA ASP A 70 -15.69 1.03 3.43
C ASP A 70 -17.13 0.62 3.03
N GLY A 71 -17.49 -0.65 3.28
CA GLY A 71 -18.78 -1.25 2.94
C GLY A 71 -19.05 -1.48 1.44
N ARG A 72 -18.14 -1.07 0.55
CA ARG A 72 -18.27 -1.28 -0.90
C ARG A 72 -17.50 -2.52 -1.34
N SER A 73 -18.17 -3.46 -1.98
CA SER A 73 -17.54 -4.65 -2.54
C SER A 73 -16.61 -4.31 -3.71
N LEU A 74 -15.36 -4.81 -3.66
CA LEU A 74 -14.40 -4.63 -4.74
C LEU A 74 -14.85 -5.30 -6.05
N SER A 75 -15.66 -6.36 -5.97
CA SER A 75 -16.21 -7.04 -7.14
C SER A 75 -17.18 -6.19 -7.95
N THR A 76 -17.79 -5.16 -7.33
CA THR A 76 -18.72 -4.24 -7.98
C THR A 76 -18.04 -3.08 -8.70
N VAL A 77 -16.73 -2.89 -8.49
CA VAL A 77 -15.95 -1.83 -9.14
C VAL A 77 -15.64 -2.24 -10.58
N LYS A 78 -16.07 -1.43 -11.53
CA LYS A 78 -15.84 -1.69 -12.96
C LYS A 78 -14.36 -1.64 -13.31
N GLU A 79 -13.94 -2.47 -14.26
CA GLU A 79 -12.53 -2.56 -14.69
C GLU A 79 -11.91 -1.19 -15.04
N LYS A 80 -12.66 -0.36 -15.77
CA LYS A 80 -12.23 0.99 -16.14
C LYS A 80 -12.10 1.97 -14.96
N GLU A 81 -12.72 1.67 -13.83
CA GLU A 81 -12.75 2.51 -12.63
C GLU A 81 -11.77 2.03 -11.56
N ILE A 82 -11.29 0.78 -11.67
CA ILE A 82 -10.51 0.13 -10.61
C ILE A 82 -9.19 0.86 -10.31
N ALA A 83 -8.53 1.42 -11.32
CA ALA A 83 -7.29 2.19 -11.14
C ALA A 83 -7.53 3.49 -10.36
N ALA A 84 -8.61 4.21 -10.68
CA ALA A 84 -9.03 5.40 -9.94
C ALA A 84 -9.45 5.03 -8.51
N PHE A 85 -10.21 3.94 -8.36
CA PHE A 85 -10.62 3.43 -7.05
C PHE A 85 -9.41 3.14 -6.15
N ARG A 86 -8.40 2.41 -6.66
CA ARG A 86 -7.16 2.15 -5.91
C ARG A 86 -6.46 3.45 -5.50
N ARG A 87 -6.21 4.34 -6.46
CA ARG A 87 -5.54 5.63 -6.22
C ARG A 87 -6.24 6.46 -5.14
N ASP A 88 -7.56 6.47 -5.15
CA ASP A 88 -8.37 7.37 -4.29
C ASP A 88 -8.64 6.78 -2.90
N ASN A 89 -8.47 5.46 -2.71
CA ASN A 89 -8.82 4.79 -1.47
C ASN A 89 -7.66 4.04 -0.80
N LEU A 90 -6.63 3.66 -1.56
CA LEU A 90 -5.55 2.80 -1.08
C LEU A 90 -4.19 3.47 -1.24
N GLY A 91 -3.35 3.37 -0.21
CA GLY A 91 -1.92 3.60 -0.29
C GLY A 91 -1.19 2.27 -0.34
N PHE A 92 -0.09 2.17 -1.09
CA PHE A 92 0.68 0.94 -1.17
C PHE A 92 2.16 1.19 -0.90
N VAL A 93 2.73 0.41 0.03
CA VAL A 93 4.15 0.42 0.38
C VAL A 93 4.72 -0.97 0.06
N PHE A 94 5.68 -1.03 -0.85
CA PHE A 94 6.31 -2.26 -1.31
C PHE A 94 7.66 -2.50 -0.64
N GLN A 95 8.10 -3.74 -0.59
CA GLN A 95 9.42 -4.13 -0.11
C GLN A 95 10.55 -3.46 -0.92
N ASP A 96 10.46 -3.45 -2.25
CA ASP A 96 11.46 -2.89 -3.17
C ASP A 96 11.25 -1.41 -3.49
N PHE A 97 10.52 -0.70 -2.63
CA PHE A 97 10.21 0.74 -2.77
C PHE A 97 9.40 1.11 -4.02
N ASN A 98 9.64 0.47 -5.15
CA ASN A 98 9.04 0.74 -6.47
C ASN A 98 9.07 2.23 -6.85
N LEU A 99 10.21 2.88 -6.61
CA LEU A 99 10.47 4.25 -7.08
C LEU A 99 11.03 4.19 -8.49
N LEU A 100 10.67 5.15 -9.32
CA LEU A 100 11.19 5.31 -10.68
C LEU A 100 12.51 6.07 -10.62
N ASP A 101 13.60 5.47 -11.05
CA ASP A 101 14.94 6.05 -11.00
C ASP A 101 15.12 7.27 -11.93
N THR A 102 14.24 7.41 -12.92
CA THR A 102 14.22 8.56 -13.84
C THR A 102 13.59 9.82 -13.26
N PHE A 103 12.94 9.72 -12.11
CA PHE A 103 12.28 10.80 -11.39
C PHE A 103 12.95 11.07 -10.05
N ASN A 104 13.04 12.36 -9.65
CA ASN A 104 13.43 12.69 -8.29
C ASN A 104 12.37 12.20 -7.27
N LEU A 105 12.66 12.29 -5.96
CA LEU A 105 11.73 11.80 -4.93
C LEU A 105 10.41 12.56 -4.92
N GLN A 106 10.42 13.87 -5.15
CA GLN A 106 9.19 14.67 -5.23
C GLN A 106 8.28 14.21 -6.36
N ASP A 107 8.83 14.00 -7.55
CA ASP A 107 8.06 13.57 -8.72
C ASP A 107 7.52 12.15 -8.53
N ASN A 108 8.31 11.24 -7.93
CA ASN A 108 7.84 9.92 -7.53
C ASN A 108 6.63 9.99 -6.58
N ILE A 109 6.68 10.89 -5.58
CA ILE A 109 5.60 11.06 -4.61
C ILE A 109 4.36 11.68 -5.28
N PHE A 110 4.56 12.58 -6.24
CA PHE A 110 3.46 13.25 -6.94
C PHE A 110 2.71 12.37 -7.94
N LEU A 111 3.30 11.25 -8.40
CA LEU A 111 2.70 10.40 -9.44
C LEU A 111 1.20 10.10 -9.25
N PRO A 112 0.71 9.69 -8.07
CA PRO A 112 -0.72 9.41 -7.89
C PRO A 112 -1.59 10.65 -8.11
N LEU A 113 -1.11 11.83 -7.71
CA LEU A 113 -1.84 13.09 -7.87
C LEU A 113 -1.78 13.61 -9.32
N VAL A 114 -0.66 13.41 -10.01
CA VAL A 114 -0.53 13.71 -11.44
C VAL A 114 -1.54 12.88 -12.24
N LEU A 115 -1.65 11.58 -11.95
CA LEU A 115 -2.63 10.68 -12.55
C LEU A 115 -4.09 11.05 -12.19
N ALA A 116 -4.29 11.76 -11.07
CA ALA A 116 -5.57 12.33 -10.68
C ALA A 116 -5.86 13.70 -11.32
N GLY A 117 -4.94 14.23 -12.14
CA GLY A 117 -5.09 15.56 -12.79
C GLY A 117 -4.94 16.74 -11.83
N LYS A 118 -4.27 16.54 -10.68
CA LYS A 118 -4.09 17.60 -9.67
C LYS A 118 -3.02 18.62 -10.10
N GLY A 119 -3.28 19.89 -9.82
CA GLY A 119 -2.32 20.96 -10.11
C GLY A 119 -1.14 20.99 -9.13
N TYR A 120 0.00 21.53 -9.58
CA TYR A 120 1.24 21.58 -8.79
C TYR A 120 1.07 22.24 -7.41
N LYS A 121 0.28 23.32 -7.31
CA LYS A 121 0.03 24.02 -6.04
C LYS A 121 -0.63 23.08 -5.00
N GLU A 122 -1.64 22.33 -5.40
CA GLU A 122 -2.31 21.35 -4.54
C GLU A 122 -1.36 20.23 -4.13
N MET A 123 -0.60 19.68 -5.10
CA MET A 123 0.38 18.62 -4.84
C MET A 123 1.43 19.07 -3.82
N SER A 124 1.99 20.27 -3.99
CA SER A 124 2.99 20.83 -3.07
C SER A 124 2.42 21.08 -1.67
N GLN A 125 1.19 21.59 -1.56
CA GLN A 125 0.52 21.78 -0.28
C GLN A 125 0.33 20.47 0.49
N ARG A 126 -0.02 19.39 -0.20
CA ARG A 126 -0.18 18.06 0.41
C ARG A 126 1.16 17.44 0.81
N LEU A 127 2.21 17.65 0.00
CA LEU A 127 3.52 17.05 0.24
C LEU A 127 4.23 17.66 1.46
N GLN A 128 4.16 18.97 1.67
CA GLN A 128 4.92 19.64 2.72
C GLN A 128 4.78 19.03 4.12
N PRO A 129 3.57 18.83 4.67
CA PRO A 129 3.40 18.21 6.00
C PRO A 129 3.89 16.77 6.03
N ILE A 130 3.66 16.00 4.96
CA ILE A 130 4.11 14.60 4.85
C ILE A 130 5.63 14.53 4.82
N ALA A 131 6.29 15.33 3.98
CA ALA A 131 7.74 15.34 3.84
C ALA A 131 8.42 15.75 5.16
N LYS A 132 7.86 16.72 5.87
CA LYS A 132 8.34 17.14 7.19
C LYS A 132 8.21 16.02 8.22
N LYS A 133 7.04 15.37 8.29
CA LYS A 133 6.79 14.25 9.21
C LYS A 133 7.72 13.07 8.96
N LEU A 134 7.99 12.76 7.70
CA LEU A 134 8.86 11.66 7.28
C LEU A 134 10.36 12.03 7.28
N GLY A 135 10.72 13.29 7.53
CA GLY A 135 12.09 13.76 7.54
C GLY A 135 12.81 13.64 6.19
N ILE A 136 12.09 13.93 5.08
CA ILE A 136 12.62 13.84 3.71
C ILE A 136 12.58 15.17 2.96
N THR A 137 12.25 16.28 3.61
CA THR A 137 12.11 17.60 2.97
C THR A 137 13.34 17.98 2.15
N GLU A 138 14.56 17.81 2.72
CA GLU A 138 15.81 18.16 2.05
C GLU A 138 16.23 17.14 0.96
N LEU A 139 15.49 16.05 0.84
CA LEU A 139 15.79 14.98 -0.11
C LEU A 139 14.90 15.03 -1.35
N LEU A 140 13.88 15.87 -1.38
CA LEU A 140 12.83 15.86 -2.43
C LEU A 140 13.38 16.04 -3.84
N ALA A 141 14.44 16.83 -4.00
CA ALA A 141 15.10 17.06 -5.29
C ALA A 141 16.07 15.95 -5.72
N LYS A 142 16.40 15.00 -4.80
CA LYS A 142 17.33 13.90 -5.08
C LYS A 142 16.63 12.77 -5.83
N TYR A 143 17.43 12.02 -6.59
CA TYR A 143 16.98 10.82 -7.27
C TYR A 143 17.09 9.58 -6.36
N PRO A 144 16.35 8.49 -6.63
CA PRO A 144 16.40 7.29 -5.79
C PRO A 144 17.81 6.72 -5.60
N TYR A 145 18.67 6.77 -6.60
CA TYR A 145 20.06 6.28 -6.51
C TYR A 145 20.99 7.15 -5.66
N GLU A 146 20.57 8.37 -5.28
CA GLU A 146 21.34 9.30 -4.45
C GLU A 146 21.02 9.20 -2.95
N VAL A 147 20.09 8.33 -2.56
CA VAL A 147 19.60 8.24 -1.19
C VAL A 147 19.67 6.81 -0.66
N SER A 148 19.71 6.66 0.68
CA SER A 148 19.76 5.34 1.34
C SER A 148 18.45 4.57 1.18
N GLY A 149 18.48 3.24 1.42
CA GLY A 149 17.29 2.38 1.41
C GLY A 149 16.19 2.88 2.36
N GLY A 150 16.55 3.27 3.59
CA GLY A 150 15.59 3.84 4.53
C GLY A 150 14.98 5.18 4.07
N GLN A 151 15.74 6.01 3.34
CA GLN A 151 15.23 7.24 2.73
C GLN A 151 14.30 6.96 1.54
N LYS A 152 14.64 5.97 0.70
CA LYS A 152 13.75 5.48 -0.38
C LYS A 152 12.41 5.00 0.20
N GLN A 153 12.47 4.22 1.29
CA GLN A 153 11.25 3.69 1.92
C GLN A 153 10.38 4.81 2.49
N ARG A 154 10.96 5.85 3.10
CA ARG A 154 10.20 7.02 3.55
C ARG A 154 9.54 7.76 2.38
N ALA A 155 10.21 7.87 1.24
CA ALA A 155 9.61 8.43 0.03
C ALA A 155 8.46 7.55 -0.52
N ALA A 156 8.60 6.22 -0.48
CA ALA A 156 7.53 5.29 -0.84
C ALA A 156 6.32 5.42 0.10
N VAL A 157 6.55 5.59 1.42
CA VAL A 157 5.48 5.89 2.39
C VAL A 157 4.83 7.25 2.09
N ALA A 158 5.61 8.29 1.77
CA ALA A 158 5.06 9.59 1.37
C ALA A 158 4.15 9.47 0.14
N ARG A 159 4.57 8.70 -0.87
CA ARG A 159 3.78 8.41 -2.07
C ARG A 159 2.48 7.68 -1.73
N ALA A 160 2.51 6.75 -0.79
CA ALA A 160 1.32 6.03 -0.35
C ALA A 160 0.32 6.95 0.37
N LEU A 161 0.80 7.96 1.11
CA LEU A 161 -0.02 8.87 1.92
C LEU A 161 -0.55 10.09 1.16
N ILE A 162 0.08 10.47 0.03
CA ILE A 162 -0.17 11.76 -0.63
C ILE A 162 -1.62 11.94 -1.12
N THR A 163 -2.30 10.82 -1.40
CA THR A 163 -3.71 10.80 -1.81
C THR A 163 -4.68 10.85 -0.63
N ASN A 164 -4.18 10.80 0.60
CA ASN A 164 -4.99 10.65 1.82
C ASN A 164 -5.87 9.38 1.77
N PRO A 165 -5.27 8.18 1.65
CA PRO A 165 -6.00 6.94 1.46
C PRO A 165 -6.75 6.53 2.73
N LYS A 166 -7.82 5.74 2.55
CA LYS A 166 -8.56 5.13 3.67
C LYS A 166 -7.76 4.02 4.37
N LEU A 167 -6.94 3.30 3.60
CA LEU A 167 -6.15 2.18 4.06
C LEU A 167 -4.78 2.20 3.39
N VAL A 168 -3.72 2.04 4.19
CA VAL A 168 -2.36 1.77 3.70
C VAL A 168 -2.10 0.27 3.80
N LEU A 169 -1.74 -0.34 2.68
CA LEU A 169 -1.29 -1.72 2.57
C LEU A 169 0.23 -1.75 2.46
N ALA A 170 0.91 -2.51 3.31
CA ALA A 170 2.37 -2.61 3.34
C ALA A 170 2.81 -4.08 3.17
N ASP A 171 3.47 -4.40 2.05
CA ASP A 171 4.00 -5.73 1.77
C ASP A 171 5.47 -5.79 2.16
N GLU A 172 5.79 -6.47 3.26
CA GLU A 172 7.14 -6.62 3.82
C GLU A 172 7.96 -5.30 3.83
N PRO A 173 7.41 -4.19 4.36
CA PRO A 173 7.99 -2.84 4.18
C PRO A 173 9.37 -2.67 4.81
N THR A 174 9.82 -3.62 5.62
CA THR A 174 11.13 -3.63 6.30
C THR A 174 12.10 -4.63 5.68
N GLY A 175 11.67 -5.47 4.74
CA GLY A 175 12.45 -6.61 4.23
C GLY A 175 13.75 -6.23 3.54
N ALA A 176 13.85 -5.04 2.96
CA ALA A 176 15.05 -4.50 2.30
C ALA A 176 15.87 -3.54 3.16
N LEU A 177 15.56 -3.42 4.47
CA LEU A 177 16.16 -2.43 5.37
C LEU A 177 17.10 -3.06 6.41
N ASP A 178 18.12 -2.30 6.81
CA ASP A 178 18.90 -2.60 8.02
C ASP A 178 18.06 -2.38 9.30
N SER A 179 18.53 -2.91 10.43
CA SER A 179 17.80 -2.85 11.71
C SER A 179 17.47 -1.42 12.16
N ARG A 180 18.38 -0.46 11.98
CA ARG A 180 18.17 0.93 12.37
C ARG A 180 17.10 1.61 11.50
N SER A 181 17.13 1.35 10.21
CA SER A 181 16.14 1.85 9.25
C SER A 181 14.77 1.21 9.49
N THR A 182 14.75 -0.07 9.85
CA THR A 182 13.53 -0.81 10.25
C THR A 182 12.87 -0.17 11.47
N ASP A 183 13.61 0.06 12.56
CA ASP A 183 13.09 0.72 13.76
C ASP A 183 12.56 2.12 13.45
N GLY A 184 13.28 2.86 12.61
CA GLY A 184 12.87 4.18 12.16
C GLY A 184 11.54 4.15 11.38
N LEU A 185 11.37 3.17 10.49
CA LEU A 185 10.14 3.00 9.71
C LEU A 185 8.95 2.58 10.59
N LEU A 186 9.15 1.64 11.52
CA LEU A 186 8.08 1.20 12.43
C LEU A 186 7.59 2.34 13.33
N ARG A 187 8.49 3.22 13.80
CA ARG A 187 8.09 4.44 14.52
C ARG A 187 7.25 5.36 13.64
N ILE A 188 7.63 5.55 12.39
CA ILE A 188 6.87 6.35 11.43
C ILE A 188 5.47 5.76 11.23
N PHE A 189 5.34 4.44 11.04
CA PHE A 189 4.02 3.81 10.92
C PHE A 189 3.17 3.98 12.18
N ASN A 190 3.76 3.84 13.37
CA ASN A 190 3.06 4.10 14.63
C ASN A 190 2.57 5.55 14.72
N ASP A 191 3.39 6.53 14.33
CA ASP A 191 3.01 7.95 14.37
C ASP A 191 1.92 8.28 13.34
N ILE A 192 1.96 7.67 12.17
CA ILE A 192 0.93 7.82 11.13
C ILE A 192 -0.38 7.18 11.61
N ASN A 193 -0.31 6.00 12.24
CA ASN A 193 -1.49 5.34 12.78
C ASN A 193 -2.12 6.12 13.94
N ARG A 194 -1.32 6.70 14.85
CA ARG A 194 -1.82 7.59 15.92
C ARG A 194 -2.55 8.83 15.38
N ASP A 195 -2.21 9.28 14.19
CA ASP A 195 -2.94 10.36 13.50
C ASP A 195 -4.24 9.86 12.84
N GLY A 196 -4.60 8.59 13.02
CA GLY A 196 -5.86 8.00 12.57
C GLY A 196 -5.76 7.21 11.24
N GLN A 197 -4.58 7.05 10.65
CA GLN A 197 -4.41 6.25 9.43
C GLN A 197 -4.53 4.77 9.74
N THR A 198 -5.40 4.07 9.01
CA THR A 198 -5.49 2.60 9.05
C THR A 198 -4.33 1.99 8.26
N ILE A 199 -3.65 0.99 8.83
CA ILE A 199 -2.47 0.34 8.22
C ILE A 199 -2.61 -1.19 8.35
N LEU A 200 -2.33 -1.91 7.27
CA LEU A 200 -2.26 -3.36 7.20
C LEU A 200 -0.96 -3.79 6.55
#